data_65500f1ee8ff46770cf1ca5f54b2cece
#
_entry.id   65500f1ee8ff46770cf1ca5f54b2cece
#
_cell.length_a   1.000
_cell.length_b   1.000
_cell.length_c   1.000
_cell.angle_alpha   90.00
_cell.angle_beta   90.00
_cell.angle_gamma   90.00
#
_symmetry.space_group_name_H-M   'P 1'
#
loop_
_entity.id
_entity.type
_entity.pdbx_description
1 polymer ?
#
loop_
_entity_poly.entity_id
_entity_poly.type
_entity_poly.pdbx_seq_one_letter_code
_entity_poly.pdbx_strand_id
1 'polypeptide(L)'
;MKTAGVFSFKGASLVALIATSALSALGFIWPFLISEKQGHPQWIFLLAAPCALLLLMISVSNKELDSKSIALLAVLSALIAALRPMGTGAVGIEPMWFVLILSARVFGPSFGFLLGTISMFLSAILTGGLGPWVAYQSFAAGWIGLGVALIPRNLRGKAEILALALYGVIAAAFFGIAMDLQFWPWALGADTQLSYVAGAALSTNFSNFISYHFLSAMAWDIPRAIFTASLIVITAKPVLHTLRRAHTRAAFLTPIEFIERVKA
;
A
#
# COMPACT_ATOMS: atom_id res chain seq x y z
N MET A 1 11.66 -15.38 19.41
CA MET A 1 10.40 -14.69 19.74
C MET A 1 9.60 -14.54 18.46
N LYS A 2 8.37 -15.05 18.42
CA LYS A 2 7.41 -14.73 17.36
C LYS A 2 7.01 -13.26 17.60
N THR A 3 7.49 -12.34 16.81
CA THR A 3 6.99 -10.96 16.83
C THR A 3 5.54 -11.00 16.33
N ALA A 4 4.61 -11.01 17.26
CA ALA A 4 3.21 -10.72 16.92
C ALA A 4 3.16 -9.31 16.32
N GLY A 5 2.33 -9.12 15.29
CA GLY A 5 2.11 -7.77 14.75
C GLY A 5 1.58 -6.84 15.85
N VAL A 6 1.76 -5.54 15.66
CA VAL A 6 1.31 -4.50 16.61
C VAL A 6 -0.21 -4.60 16.83
N PHE A 7 -0.93 -4.93 15.79
CA PHE A 7 -2.36 -5.26 15.86
C PHE A 7 -2.78 -6.15 14.67
N SER A 8 -3.98 -6.67 14.71
CA SER A 8 -4.57 -7.43 13.59
C SER A 8 -6.05 -7.10 13.47
N PHE A 9 -6.51 -6.90 12.24
CA PHE A 9 -7.94 -6.74 11.95
C PHE A 9 -8.72 -7.97 12.40
N LYS A 10 -9.80 -7.77 13.15
CA LYS A 10 -10.69 -8.81 13.66
C LYS A 10 -12.13 -8.35 13.64
N GLY A 11 -13.07 -9.29 13.63
CA GLY A 11 -14.49 -8.95 13.66
C GLY A 11 -14.90 -7.93 12.60
N ALA A 12 -15.53 -6.84 13.00
CA ALA A 12 -16.05 -5.82 12.09
C ALA A 12 -14.97 -5.15 11.22
N SER A 13 -13.77 -4.90 11.77
CA SER A 13 -12.66 -4.29 11.03
C SER A 13 -12.12 -5.22 9.94
N LEU A 14 -12.07 -6.53 10.17
CA LEU A 14 -11.70 -7.50 9.14
C LEU A 14 -12.75 -7.57 8.02
N VAL A 15 -14.02 -7.57 8.38
CA VAL A 15 -15.12 -7.54 7.38
C VAL A 15 -15.05 -6.26 6.54
N ALA A 16 -14.85 -5.11 7.19
CA ALA A 16 -14.69 -3.84 6.50
C ALA A 16 -13.47 -3.85 5.56
N LEU A 17 -12.31 -4.39 6.01
CA LEU A 17 -11.12 -4.54 5.18
C LEU A 17 -11.41 -5.39 3.93
N ILE A 18 -12.04 -6.55 4.10
CA ILE A 18 -12.36 -7.45 2.99
C ILE A 18 -13.35 -6.76 2.03
N ALA A 19 -14.42 -6.17 2.54
CA ALA A 19 -15.44 -5.52 1.72
C ALA A 19 -14.86 -4.33 0.92
N THR A 20 -14.08 -3.46 1.57
CA THR A 20 -13.47 -2.32 0.90
C THR A 20 -12.39 -2.73 -0.09
N SER A 21 -11.61 -3.77 0.23
CA SER A 21 -10.62 -4.35 -0.70
C SER A 21 -11.29 -4.97 -1.91
N ALA A 22 -12.39 -5.72 -1.73
CA ALA A 22 -13.16 -6.30 -2.83
C ALA A 22 -13.77 -5.21 -3.73
N LEU A 23 -14.38 -4.19 -3.13
CA LEU A 23 -14.93 -3.04 -3.86
C LEU A 23 -13.85 -2.31 -4.66
N SER A 24 -12.68 -2.08 -4.06
CA SER A 24 -11.55 -1.45 -4.74
C SER A 24 -11.01 -2.31 -5.87
N ALA A 25 -10.88 -3.63 -5.66
CA ALA A 25 -10.46 -4.57 -6.70
C ALA A 25 -11.41 -4.56 -7.90
N LEU A 26 -12.73 -4.58 -7.67
CA LEU A 26 -13.73 -4.43 -8.73
C LEU A 26 -13.54 -3.13 -9.51
N GLY A 27 -13.21 -2.06 -8.80
CA GLY A 27 -12.92 -0.78 -9.44
C GLY A 27 -11.65 -0.78 -10.29
N PHE A 28 -10.62 -1.57 -9.98
CA PHE A 28 -9.45 -1.70 -10.85
C PHE A 28 -9.77 -2.53 -12.10
N ILE A 29 -10.54 -3.62 -11.96
CA ILE A 29 -10.78 -4.58 -13.04
C ILE A 29 -12.06 -4.30 -13.83
N TRP A 30 -12.79 -3.24 -13.54
CA TRP A 30 -14.04 -2.92 -14.22
C TRP A 30 -13.94 -2.89 -15.76
N PRO A 31 -12.80 -2.45 -16.38
CA PRO A 31 -12.70 -2.42 -17.84
C PRO A 31 -12.85 -3.81 -18.50
N PHE A 32 -12.64 -4.86 -17.69
CA PHE A 32 -12.80 -6.24 -18.12
C PHE A 32 -14.15 -6.87 -17.74
N LEU A 33 -14.91 -6.21 -16.85
CA LEU A 33 -16.19 -6.73 -16.34
C LEU A 33 -17.41 -6.10 -17.01
N ILE A 34 -17.29 -4.83 -17.44
CA ILE A 34 -18.42 -4.06 -17.97
C ILE A 34 -18.25 -3.90 -19.47
N SER A 35 -19.18 -4.50 -20.23
CA SER A 35 -19.20 -4.45 -21.68
C SER A 35 -20.00 -3.26 -22.25
N GLU A 36 -20.66 -2.49 -21.41
CA GLU A 36 -21.54 -1.42 -21.87
C GLU A 36 -20.88 -0.04 -21.84
N LYS A 37 -21.29 0.84 -22.79
CA LYS A 37 -20.85 2.23 -22.92
C LYS A 37 -21.31 3.14 -21.76
N GLN A 38 -21.95 2.59 -20.74
CA GLN A 38 -22.61 3.37 -19.70
C GLN A 38 -21.76 3.49 -18.43
N GLY A 39 -21.41 4.72 -18.11
CA GLY A 39 -21.00 5.16 -16.79
C GLY A 39 -19.51 5.00 -16.50
N HIS A 40 -18.93 6.08 -16.00
CA HIS A 40 -17.60 6.04 -15.42
C HIS A 40 -17.70 5.52 -13.99
N PRO A 41 -17.17 4.33 -13.65
CA PRO A 41 -17.25 3.79 -12.29
C PRO A 41 -16.33 4.51 -11.30
N GLN A 42 -15.87 5.71 -11.63
CA GLN A 42 -15.07 6.58 -10.76
C GLN A 42 -15.73 6.81 -9.40
N TRP A 43 -17.06 6.86 -9.32
CA TRP A 43 -17.80 7.00 -8.08
C TRP A 43 -17.58 5.85 -7.12
N ILE A 44 -17.27 4.63 -7.61
CA ILE A 44 -16.91 3.47 -6.75
C ILE A 44 -15.67 3.79 -5.94
N PHE A 45 -14.71 4.49 -6.54
CA PHE A 45 -13.47 4.89 -5.86
C PHE A 45 -13.65 6.08 -4.93
N LEU A 46 -14.55 7.01 -5.26
CA LEU A 46 -14.90 8.08 -4.32
C LEU A 46 -15.47 7.54 -3.01
N LEU A 47 -16.09 6.35 -3.04
CA LEU A 47 -16.56 5.67 -1.83
C LEU A 47 -15.46 4.86 -1.13
N ALA A 48 -14.47 4.35 -1.85
CA ALA A 48 -13.42 3.53 -1.28
C ALA A 48 -12.52 4.27 -0.28
N ALA A 49 -12.17 5.54 -0.53
CA ALA A 49 -11.38 6.35 0.39
C ALA A 49 -12.11 6.66 1.72
N PRO A 50 -13.39 7.08 1.72
CA PRO A 50 -14.18 7.16 2.96
C PRO A 50 -14.29 5.83 3.70
N CYS A 51 -14.44 4.71 2.99
CA CYS A 51 -14.47 3.38 3.60
C CYS A 51 -13.14 3.01 4.28
N ALA A 52 -11.99 3.39 3.71
CA ALA A 52 -10.70 3.18 4.34
C ALA A 52 -10.52 4.00 5.63
N LEU A 53 -11.00 5.24 5.65
CA LEU A 53 -11.06 6.05 6.86
C LEU A 53 -11.99 5.45 7.91
N LEU A 54 -13.15 4.96 7.50
CA LEU A 54 -14.09 4.28 8.38
C LEU A 54 -13.45 3.04 9.00
N LEU A 55 -12.70 2.25 8.22
CA LEU A 55 -11.94 1.11 8.71
C LEU A 55 -10.96 1.50 9.82
N LEU A 56 -10.20 2.59 9.62
CA LEU A 56 -9.30 3.11 10.65
C LEU A 56 -10.08 3.51 11.91
N MET A 57 -11.18 4.22 11.76
CA MET A 57 -12.02 4.64 12.90
C MET A 57 -12.60 3.44 13.66
N ILE A 58 -13.06 2.40 12.94
CA ILE A 58 -13.55 1.16 13.56
C ILE A 58 -12.42 0.47 14.32
N SER A 59 -11.22 0.38 13.75
CA SER A 59 -10.06 -0.22 14.40
C SER A 59 -9.67 0.50 15.68
N VAL A 60 -9.69 1.83 15.66
CA VAL A 60 -9.45 2.66 16.86
C VAL A 60 -10.56 2.46 17.91
N SER A 61 -11.82 2.46 17.46
CA SER A 61 -12.99 2.29 18.34
C SER A 61 -13.01 0.92 19.01
N ASN A 62 -12.57 -0.12 18.32
CA ASN A 62 -12.48 -1.50 18.85
C ASN A 62 -11.23 -1.74 19.70
N LYS A 63 -10.44 -0.69 20.02
CA LYS A 63 -9.17 -0.78 20.76
C LYS A 63 -8.16 -1.72 20.08
N GLU A 64 -8.26 -1.90 18.79
CA GLU A 64 -7.28 -2.66 18.01
C GLU A 64 -5.94 -1.92 17.91
N LEU A 65 -5.98 -0.59 18.01
CA LEU A 65 -4.82 0.30 18.04
C LEU A 65 -4.71 0.99 19.39
N ASP A 66 -3.58 0.83 20.05
CA ASP A 66 -3.23 1.63 21.22
C ASP A 66 -2.62 2.99 20.81
N SER A 67 -2.49 3.92 21.77
CA SER A 67 -1.95 5.26 21.50
C SER A 67 -0.54 5.23 20.92
N LYS A 68 0.28 4.25 21.28
CA LYS A 68 1.65 4.08 20.78
C LYS A 68 1.64 3.62 19.31
N SER A 69 0.73 2.72 18.96
CA SER A 69 0.53 2.27 17.58
C SER A 69 0.07 3.41 16.69
N ILE A 70 -0.86 4.24 17.17
CA ILE A 70 -1.34 5.43 16.45
C ILE A 70 -0.20 6.44 16.25
N ALA A 71 0.58 6.73 17.29
CA ALA A 71 1.72 7.64 17.20
C ALA A 71 2.77 7.14 16.20
N LEU A 72 3.10 5.85 16.25
CA LEU A 72 4.03 5.22 15.32
C LEU A 72 3.50 5.28 13.88
N LEU A 73 2.22 4.96 13.68
CA LEU A 73 1.56 5.02 12.38
C LEU A 73 1.63 6.45 11.81
N ALA A 74 1.33 7.46 12.62
CA ALA A 74 1.38 8.86 12.23
C ALA A 74 2.80 9.29 11.80
N VAL A 75 3.82 8.96 12.60
CA VAL A 75 5.23 9.32 12.30
C VAL A 75 5.71 8.63 11.03
N LEU A 76 5.46 7.32 10.88
CA LEU A 76 5.89 6.59 9.68
C LEU A 76 5.09 7.02 8.45
N SER A 77 3.79 7.32 8.58
CA SER A 77 2.99 7.85 7.47
C SER A 77 3.48 9.22 7.02
N ALA A 78 3.83 10.11 7.94
CA ALA A 78 4.40 11.40 7.62
C ALA A 78 5.76 11.27 6.91
N LEU A 79 6.63 10.35 7.38
CA LEU A 79 7.91 10.05 6.74
C LEU A 79 7.70 9.56 5.30
N ILE A 80 6.86 8.57 5.09
CA ILE A 80 6.57 8.02 3.75
C ILE A 80 5.95 9.09 2.85
N ALA A 81 5.01 9.88 3.38
CA ALA A 81 4.38 10.96 2.64
C ALA A 81 5.37 12.04 2.20
N ALA A 82 6.38 12.35 3.02
CA ALA A 82 7.45 13.27 2.68
C ALA A 82 8.47 12.68 1.70
N LEU A 83 8.73 11.36 1.74
CA LEU A 83 9.65 10.68 0.83
C LEU A 83 9.07 10.55 -0.59
N ARG A 84 7.75 10.46 -0.73
CA ARG A 84 7.10 10.26 -2.02
C ARG A 84 7.38 11.38 -3.03
N PRO A 85 7.26 12.68 -2.70
CA PRO A 85 7.56 13.76 -3.62
C PRO A 85 9.03 13.86 -4.01
N MET A 86 9.96 13.28 -3.25
CA MET A 86 11.40 13.32 -3.57
C MET A 86 11.72 12.61 -4.88
N GLY A 87 10.85 11.68 -5.32
CA GLY A 87 10.93 11.02 -6.62
C GLY A 87 10.27 11.77 -7.78
N THR A 88 9.67 12.93 -7.51
CA THR A 88 8.95 13.70 -8.53
C THR A 88 9.90 14.17 -9.63
N GLY A 89 9.62 13.78 -10.87
CA GLY A 89 10.46 14.09 -12.03
C GLY A 89 11.57 13.08 -12.32
N ALA A 90 11.82 12.12 -11.43
CA ALA A 90 12.76 11.02 -11.66
C ALA A 90 11.99 9.72 -11.87
N VAL A 91 12.03 9.18 -13.09
CA VAL A 91 11.26 8.02 -13.51
C VAL A 91 11.48 6.83 -12.56
N GLY A 92 10.43 6.43 -11.85
CA GLY A 92 10.44 5.26 -10.96
C GLY A 92 11.28 5.38 -9.68
N ILE A 93 11.92 6.51 -9.38
CA ILE A 93 12.70 6.70 -8.17
C ILE A 93 11.76 7.13 -7.02
N GLU A 94 11.25 6.15 -6.28
CA GLU A 94 10.28 6.36 -5.22
C GLU A 94 10.77 5.75 -3.89
N PRO A 95 11.50 6.52 -3.04
CA PRO A 95 12.11 5.97 -1.82
C PRO A 95 11.10 5.57 -0.74
N MET A 96 9.83 5.83 -0.92
CA MET A 96 8.79 5.49 0.04
C MET A 96 8.56 3.97 0.21
N TRP A 97 8.78 3.19 -0.85
CA TRP A 97 8.40 1.77 -0.86
C TRP A 97 9.20 0.90 0.10
N PHE A 98 10.52 1.15 0.21
CA PHE A 98 11.34 0.37 1.15
C PHE A 98 10.93 0.62 2.61
N VAL A 99 10.55 1.85 2.96
CA VAL A 99 10.07 2.16 4.32
C VAL A 99 8.77 1.44 4.61
N LEU A 100 7.80 1.47 3.67
CA LEU A 100 6.53 0.77 3.80
C LEU A 100 6.75 -0.75 4.02
N ILE A 101 7.54 -1.38 3.14
CA ILE A 101 7.78 -2.83 3.17
C ILE A 101 8.50 -3.24 4.47
N LEU A 102 9.56 -2.53 4.86
CA LEU A 102 10.31 -2.84 6.07
C LEU A 102 9.49 -2.60 7.35
N SER A 103 8.68 -1.53 7.37
CA SER A 103 7.77 -1.25 8.48
C SER A 103 6.69 -2.32 8.61
N ALA A 104 6.04 -2.70 7.50
CA ALA A 104 5.04 -3.77 7.48
C ALA A 104 5.64 -5.12 7.93
N ARG A 105 6.92 -5.40 7.59
CA ARG A 105 7.63 -6.60 8.05
C ARG A 105 7.77 -6.66 9.56
N VAL A 106 8.02 -5.53 10.20
CA VAL A 106 8.26 -5.47 11.66
C VAL A 106 6.96 -5.35 12.44
N PHE A 107 6.06 -4.46 12.02
CA PHE A 107 4.84 -4.11 12.77
C PHE A 107 3.62 -4.96 12.36
N GLY A 108 3.74 -5.74 11.31
CA GLY A 108 2.71 -6.67 10.85
C GLY A 108 1.91 -6.15 9.65
N PRO A 109 1.22 -7.08 8.94
CA PRO A 109 0.55 -6.77 7.68
C PRO A 109 -0.64 -5.82 7.85
N SER A 110 -1.40 -5.92 8.94
CA SER A 110 -2.51 -5.00 9.22
C SER A 110 -2.02 -3.57 9.43
N PHE A 111 -0.90 -3.39 10.14
CA PHE A 111 -0.23 -2.10 10.27
C PHE A 111 0.26 -1.60 8.91
N GLY A 112 0.86 -2.49 8.10
CA GLY A 112 1.33 -2.18 6.76
C GLY A 112 0.22 -1.69 5.83
N PHE A 113 -0.98 -2.28 5.92
CA PHE A 113 -2.15 -1.82 5.17
C PHE A 113 -2.52 -0.38 5.51
N LEU A 114 -2.69 -0.09 6.80
CA LEU A 114 -3.02 1.28 7.25
C LEU A 114 -1.91 2.27 6.91
N LEU A 115 -0.65 1.86 7.10
CA LEU A 115 0.51 2.69 6.78
C LEU A 115 0.53 3.08 5.30
N GLY A 116 0.36 2.12 4.38
CA GLY A 116 0.32 2.38 2.95
C GLY A 116 -0.84 3.29 2.56
N THR A 117 -2.05 2.98 3.03
CA THR A 117 -3.27 3.75 2.74
C THR A 117 -3.16 5.19 3.22
N ILE A 118 -2.78 5.40 4.49
CA ILE A 118 -2.70 6.73 5.10
C ILE A 118 -1.56 7.55 4.49
N SER A 119 -0.42 6.92 4.23
CA SER A 119 0.74 7.63 3.65
C SER A 119 0.43 8.19 2.25
N MET A 120 -0.28 7.42 1.42
CA MET A 120 -0.69 7.89 0.08
C MET A 120 -1.64 9.07 0.18
N PHE A 121 -2.65 8.97 1.04
CA PHE A 121 -3.62 10.04 1.25
C PHE A 121 -2.94 11.31 1.80
N LEU A 122 -2.10 11.16 2.82
CA LEU A 122 -1.35 12.27 3.42
C LEU A 122 -0.42 12.93 2.39
N SER A 123 0.27 12.14 1.58
CA SER A 123 1.14 12.66 0.52
C SER A 123 0.35 13.44 -0.54
N ALA A 124 -0.86 12.99 -0.90
CA ALA A 124 -1.71 13.70 -1.84
C ALA A 124 -2.13 15.08 -1.28
N ILE A 125 -2.41 15.18 0.03
CA ILE A 125 -2.66 16.47 0.69
C ILE A 125 -1.44 17.36 0.63
N LEU A 126 -0.25 16.82 1.01
CA LEU A 126 1.01 17.59 1.06
C LEU A 126 1.43 18.14 -0.31
N THR A 127 1.14 17.41 -1.37
CA THR A 127 1.53 17.79 -2.74
C THR A 127 0.45 18.54 -3.50
N GLY A 128 -0.73 18.76 -2.91
CA GLY A 128 -1.88 19.32 -3.62
C GLY A 128 -2.43 18.41 -4.73
N GLY A 129 -2.04 17.12 -4.71
CA GLY A 129 -2.37 16.13 -5.74
C GLY A 129 -3.64 15.35 -5.45
N LEU A 130 -4.66 15.96 -4.85
CA LEU A 130 -5.94 15.29 -4.61
C LEU A 130 -6.70 15.10 -5.91
N GLY A 131 -7.09 13.86 -6.17
CA GLY A 131 -7.86 13.50 -7.36
C GLY A 131 -8.41 12.07 -7.26
N PRO A 132 -9.15 11.59 -8.27
CA PRO A 132 -9.75 10.24 -8.27
C PRO A 132 -8.72 9.12 -8.10
N TRP A 133 -7.50 9.35 -8.55
CA TRP A 133 -6.39 8.39 -8.44
C TRP A 133 -5.92 8.13 -7.00
N VAL A 134 -6.17 9.03 -6.06
CA VAL A 134 -5.69 8.90 -4.67
C VAL A 134 -6.25 7.67 -3.98
N ALA A 135 -7.52 7.36 -4.19
CA ALA A 135 -8.13 6.15 -3.62
C ALA A 135 -7.47 4.89 -4.17
N TYR A 136 -7.20 4.83 -5.47
CA TYR A 136 -6.50 3.73 -6.12
C TYR A 136 -5.08 3.55 -5.57
N GLN A 137 -4.32 4.64 -5.49
CA GLN A 137 -2.97 4.62 -4.92
C GLN A 137 -2.97 4.16 -3.47
N SER A 138 -3.94 4.63 -2.68
CA SER A 138 -4.07 4.29 -1.26
C SER A 138 -4.34 2.80 -1.07
N PHE A 139 -5.26 2.21 -1.82
CA PHE A 139 -5.53 0.77 -1.73
C PHE A 139 -4.36 -0.06 -2.25
N ALA A 140 -3.76 0.30 -3.38
CA ALA A 140 -2.60 -0.41 -3.92
C ALA A 140 -1.42 -0.43 -2.92
N ALA A 141 -1.10 0.71 -2.30
CA ALA A 141 -0.09 0.80 -1.27
C ALA A 141 -0.48 0.03 0.02
N GLY A 142 -1.75 0.07 0.40
CA GLY A 142 -2.28 -0.72 1.50
C GLY A 142 -2.12 -2.23 1.26
N TRP A 143 -2.47 -2.71 0.07
CA TRP A 143 -2.28 -4.11 -0.30
C TRP A 143 -0.81 -4.52 -0.37
N ILE A 144 0.09 -3.65 -0.81
CA ILE A 144 1.54 -3.89 -0.73
C ILE A 144 1.97 -4.05 0.72
N GLY A 145 1.52 -3.19 1.62
CA GLY A 145 1.79 -3.34 3.05
C GLY A 145 1.23 -4.64 3.64
N LEU A 146 0.00 -5.00 3.28
CA LEU A 146 -0.67 -6.23 3.70
C LEU A 146 0.04 -7.48 3.16
N GLY A 147 0.45 -7.44 1.90
CA GLY A 147 1.08 -8.55 1.18
C GLY A 147 2.44 -8.97 1.72
N VAL A 148 3.07 -8.17 2.58
CA VAL A 148 4.28 -8.60 3.33
C VAL A 148 4.01 -9.85 4.18
N ALA A 149 2.74 -10.16 4.47
CA ALA A 149 2.33 -11.43 5.10
C ALA A 149 2.75 -12.68 4.31
N LEU A 150 2.94 -12.58 3.00
CA LEU A 150 3.39 -13.67 2.13
C LEU A 150 4.84 -14.09 2.41
N ILE A 151 5.64 -13.21 3.02
CA ILE A 151 7.02 -13.52 3.36
C ILE A 151 7.05 -14.34 4.66
N PRO A 152 7.62 -15.56 4.64
CA PRO A 152 7.67 -16.41 5.82
C PRO A 152 8.28 -15.72 7.04
N ARG A 153 7.61 -15.82 8.17
CA ARG A 153 8.00 -15.12 9.42
C ARG A 153 9.30 -15.65 10.04
N ASN A 154 9.69 -16.86 9.70
CA ASN A 154 10.91 -17.52 10.20
C ASN A 154 12.19 -17.02 9.49
N LEU A 155 12.10 -16.35 8.37
CA LEU A 155 13.26 -15.82 7.68
C LEU A 155 13.97 -14.75 8.52
N ARG A 156 15.32 -14.81 8.53
CA ARG A 156 16.20 -13.88 9.25
C ARG A 156 17.48 -13.65 8.44
N GLY A 157 18.17 -12.55 8.77
CA GLY A 157 19.48 -12.22 8.19
C GLY A 157 19.41 -11.99 6.68
N LYS A 158 20.37 -12.56 5.94
CA LYS A 158 20.47 -12.37 4.48
C LYS A 158 19.27 -12.93 3.72
N ALA A 159 18.71 -14.06 4.15
CA ALA A 159 17.54 -14.66 3.51
C ALA A 159 16.29 -13.78 3.65
N GLU A 160 16.14 -13.10 4.80
CA GLU A 160 15.06 -12.14 4.98
C GLU A 160 15.22 -10.91 4.07
N ILE A 161 16.43 -10.37 3.99
CA ILE A 161 16.74 -9.21 3.13
C ILE A 161 16.46 -9.54 1.67
N LEU A 162 16.91 -10.72 1.20
CA LEU A 162 16.68 -11.17 -0.17
C LEU A 162 15.18 -11.34 -0.46
N ALA A 163 14.44 -11.96 0.46
CA ALA A 163 12.99 -12.13 0.30
C ALA A 163 12.25 -10.79 0.28
N LEU A 164 12.68 -9.81 1.09
CA LEU A 164 12.11 -8.46 1.09
C LEU A 164 12.47 -7.69 -0.19
N ALA A 165 13.68 -7.84 -0.71
CA ALA A 165 14.09 -7.22 -1.98
C ALA A 165 13.30 -7.81 -3.15
N LEU A 166 13.14 -9.13 -3.21
CA LEU A 166 12.30 -9.79 -4.22
C LEU A 166 10.84 -9.34 -4.12
N TYR A 167 10.33 -9.25 -2.89
CA TYR A 167 8.99 -8.71 -2.66
C TYR A 167 8.88 -7.26 -3.13
N GLY A 168 9.91 -6.44 -2.94
CA GLY A 168 9.98 -5.06 -3.46
C GLY A 168 9.85 -4.99 -4.98
N VAL A 169 10.49 -5.92 -5.70
CA VAL A 169 10.34 -6.04 -7.17
C VAL A 169 8.91 -6.40 -7.55
N ILE A 170 8.33 -7.40 -6.88
CA ILE A 170 6.93 -7.82 -7.12
C ILE A 170 5.96 -6.68 -6.79
N ALA A 171 6.17 -5.97 -5.69
CA ALA A 171 5.36 -4.83 -5.27
C ALA A 171 5.43 -3.66 -6.28
N ALA A 172 6.60 -3.41 -6.87
CA ALA A 172 6.77 -2.40 -7.91
C ALA A 172 5.98 -2.74 -9.17
N ALA A 173 6.07 -3.99 -9.65
CA ALA A 173 5.29 -4.46 -10.79
C ALA A 173 3.78 -4.43 -10.49
N PHE A 174 3.37 -4.89 -9.31
CA PHE A 174 1.96 -4.84 -8.89
C PHE A 174 1.42 -3.41 -8.87
N PHE A 175 2.19 -2.46 -8.32
CA PHE A 175 1.78 -1.06 -8.27
C PHE A 175 1.64 -0.47 -9.67
N GLY A 176 2.59 -0.74 -10.58
CA GLY A 176 2.53 -0.30 -11.96
C GLY A 176 1.31 -0.83 -12.69
N ILE A 177 1.07 -2.15 -12.63
CA ILE A 177 -0.12 -2.78 -13.22
C ILE A 177 -1.41 -2.15 -12.65
N ALA A 178 -1.49 -1.96 -11.32
CA ALA A 178 -2.66 -1.37 -10.69
C ALA A 178 -2.89 0.08 -11.16
N MET A 179 -1.85 0.89 -11.22
CA MET A 179 -1.97 2.29 -11.70
C MET A 179 -2.33 2.35 -13.17
N ASP A 180 -1.80 1.48 -13.99
CA ASP A 180 -2.17 1.41 -15.40
C ASP A 180 -3.62 0.96 -15.58
N LEU A 181 -4.09 -0.04 -14.86
CA LEU A 181 -5.50 -0.46 -14.87
C LEU A 181 -6.43 0.69 -14.52
N GLN A 182 -6.03 1.52 -13.56
CA GLN A 182 -6.79 2.69 -13.17
C GLN A 182 -6.81 3.76 -14.25
N PHE A 183 -5.69 4.00 -14.93
CA PHE A 183 -5.50 5.11 -15.85
C PHE A 183 -5.85 4.77 -17.30
N TRP A 184 -5.57 3.54 -17.73
CA TRP A 184 -5.69 3.08 -19.12
C TRP A 184 -7.02 3.41 -19.83
N PRO A 185 -8.20 3.24 -19.20
CA PRO A 185 -9.45 3.52 -19.91
C PRO A 185 -9.63 4.98 -20.34
N TRP A 186 -8.82 5.89 -19.78
CA TRP A 186 -8.87 7.32 -20.08
C TRP A 186 -7.57 7.89 -20.67
N ALA A 187 -6.50 7.11 -20.68
CA ALA A 187 -5.16 7.55 -21.06
C ALA A 187 -5.05 7.92 -22.55
N LEU A 188 -5.76 7.17 -23.37
CA LEU A 188 -5.70 7.27 -24.82
C LEU A 188 -7.07 7.64 -25.38
N GLY A 189 -7.08 8.42 -26.48
CA GLY A 189 -8.29 8.63 -27.25
C GLY A 189 -8.81 7.34 -27.87
N ALA A 190 -10.02 7.37 -28.41
CA ALA A 190 -10.57 6.24 -29.16
C ALA A 190 -9.70 5.91 -30.37
N ASP A 191 -9.76 4.66 -30.81
CA ASP A 191 -9.23 4.17 -32.10
C ASP A 191 -7.71 3.98 -32.20
N THR A 192 -7.01 3.74 -31.08
CA THR A 192 -5.66 3.19 -31.14
C THR A 192 -5.66 1.68 -30.80
N GLN A 193 -4.63 0.95 -31.25
CA GLN A 193 -4.45 -0.47 -30.91
C GLN A 193 -4.17 -0.70 -29.40
N LEU A 194 -3.97 0.35 -28.64
CA LEU A 194 -3.69 0.32 -27.20
C LEU A 194 -4.88 0.79 -26.38
N SER A 195 -5.92 1.33 -27.01
CA SER A 195 -7.06 1.95 -26.33
C SER A 195 -8.00 0.90 -25.72
N TYR A 196 -8.63 1.27 -24.61
CA TYR A 196 -9.80 0.59 -24.12
C TYR A 196 -10.96 0.78 -25.11
N VAL A 197 -11.61 -0.31 -25.46
CA VAL A 197 -12.77 -0.30 -26.37
C VAL A 197 -13.99 -0.77 -25.61
N ALA A 198 -14.90 0.13 -25.31
CA ALA A 198 -16.16 -0.18 -24.63
C ALA A 198 -16.99 -1.15 -25.47
N GLY A 199 -17.43 -2.27 -24.86
CA GLY A 199 -18.22 -3.29 -25.55
C GLY A 199 -17.42 -4.31 -26.39
N ALA A 200 -16.09 -4.17 -26.47
CA ALA A 200 -15.24 -5.16 -27.12
C ALA A 200 -15.15 -6.47 -26.30
N ALA A 201 -14.75 -7.55 -26.97
CA ALA A 201 -14.48 -8.83 -26.31
C ALA A 201 -13.40 -8.65 -25.23
N LEU A 202 -13.53 -9.41 -24.12
CA LEU A 202 -12.57 -9.42 -23.03
C LEU A 202 -11.12 -9.64 -23.52
N SER A 203 -10.92 -10.57 -24.47
CA SER A 203 -9.62 -10.87 -25.04
C SER A 203 -9.01 -9.67 -25.77
N THR A 204 -9.81 -8.87 -26.45
CA THR A 204 -9.37 -7.65 -27.15
C THR A 204 -8.88 -6.62 -26.14
N ASN A 205 -9.70 -6.28 -25.15
CA ASN A 205 -9.32 -5.31 -24.12
C ASN A 205 -8.13 -5.79 -23.28
N PHE A 206 -8.05 -7.09 -23.00
CA PHE A 206 -6.89 -7.64 -22.29
C PHE A 206 -5.61 -7.53 -23.10
N SER A 207 -5.64 -7.84 -24.41
CA SER A 207 -4.48 -7.68 -25.31
C SER A 207 -4.06 -6.22 -25.42
N ASN A 208 -5.01 -5.30 -25.57
CA ASN A 208 -4.75 -3.86 -25.63
C ASN A 208 -4.13 -3.35 -24.33
N PHE A 209 -4.65 -3.79 -23.17
CA PHE A 209 -4.09 -3.43 -21.87
C PHE A 209 -2.65 -3.93 -21.71
N ILE A 210 -2.37 -5.19 -22.04
CA ILE A 210 -1.03 -5.75 -21.93
C ILE A 210 -0.06 -4.95 -22.82
N SER A 211 -0.45 -4.66 -24.05
CA SER A 211 0.37 -3.84 -24.97
C SER A 211 0.59 -2.43 -24.41
N TYR A 212 -0.46 -1.79 -23.88
CA TYR A 212 -0.38 -0.49 -23.22
C TYR A 212 0.60 -0.51 -22.05
N HIS A 213 0.44 -1.47 -21.13
CA HIS A 213 1.29 -1.59 -19.94
C HIS A 213 2.76 -1.75 -20.32
N PHE A 214 3.09 -2.67 -21.26
CA PHE A 214 4.48 -2.87 -21.66
C PHE A 214 5.09 -1.66 -22.38
N LEU A 215 4.33 -0.92 -23.16
CA LEU A 215 4.84 0.23 -23.91
C LEU A 215 4.93 1.51 -23.07
N SER A 216 4.06 1.68 -22.06
CA SER A 216 4.00 2.90 -21.26
C SER A 216 4.66 2.77 -19.89
N ALA A 217 4.44 1.66 -19.18
CA ALA A 217 4.78 1.54 -17.76
C ALA A 217 6.20 1.05 -17.49
N MET A 218 6.80 0.27 -18.39
CA MET A 218 8.11 -0.35 -18.11
C MET A 218 9.20 0.67 -17.81
N ALA A 219 9.13 1.86 -18.40
CA ALA A 219 10.06 2.97 -18.11
C ALA A 219 9.98 3.43 -16.64
N TRP A 220 8.85 3.21 -15.96
CA TRP A 220 8.65 3.55 -14.55
C TRP A 220 8.83 2.34 -13.64
N ASP A 221 8.33 1.19 -14.03
CA ASP A 221 8.27 0.01 -13.18
C ASP A 221 9.63 -0.65 -13.00
N ILE A 222 10.45 -0.71 -14.06
CA ILE A 222 11.81 -1.27 -13.97
C ILE A 222 12.70 -0.44 -13.05
N PRO A 223 12.83 0.88 -13.21
CA PRO A 223 13.58 1.71 -12.26
C PRO A 223 13.01 1.64 -10.84
N ARG A 224 11.68 1.63 -10.66
CA ARG A 224 11.04 1.47 -9.33
C ARG A 224 11.44 0.15 -8.68
N ALA A 225 11.41 -0.95 -9.42
CA ALA A 225 11.79 -2.27 -8.93
C ALA A 225 13.26 -2.32 -8.51
N ILE A 226 14.16 -1.85 -9.38
CA ILE A 226 15.60 -1.81 -9.12
C ILE A 226 15.91 -0.91 -7.92
N PHE A 227 15.34 0.29 -7.88
CA PHE A 227 15.58 1.26 -6.82
C PHE A 227 15.08 0.76 -5.47
N THR A 228 13.86 0.24 -5.41
CA THR A 228 13.27 -0.33 -4.18
C THR A 228 14.09 -1.51 -3.67
N ALA A 229 14.43 -2.47 -4.55
CA ALA A 229 15.24 -3.62 -4.18
C ALA A 229 16.64 -3.20 -3.71
N SER A 230 17.29 -2.25 -4.38
CA SER A 230 18.61 -1.73 -4.00
C SER A 230 18.57 -1.06 -2.63
N LEU A 231 17.57 -0.19 -2.37
CA LEU A 231 17.40 0.43 -1.05
C LEU A 231 17.17 -0.62 0.04
N ILE A 232 16.37 -1.65 -0.23
CA ILE A 232 16.16 -2.74 0.74
C ILE A 232 17.49 -3.46 1.00
N VAL A 233 18.23 -3.86 -0.03
CA VAL A 233 19.50 -4.58 0.15
C VAL A 233 20.51 -3.77 0.97
N ILE A 234 20.62 -2.48 0.69
CA ILE A 234 21.59 -1.59 1.35
C ILE A 234 21.16 -1.24 2.77
N THR A 235 19.87 -0.94 2.99
CA THR A 235 19.40 -0.31 4.23
C THR A 235 18.65 -1.25 5.17
N ALA A 236 18.19 -2.43 4.72
CA ALA A 236 17.31 -3.28 5.52
C ALA A 236 17.93 -3.69 6.86
N LYS A 237 19.24 -3.98 6.91
CA LYS A 237 19.89 -4.41 8.16
C LYS A 237 19.76 -3.36 9.28
N PRO A 238 20.22 -2.09 9.12
CA PRO A 238 20.08 -1.06 10.15
C PRO A 238 18.62 -0.67 10.38
N VAL A 239 17.81 -0.56 9.31
CA VAL A 239 16.41 -0.14 9.43
C VAL A 239 15.58 -1.19 10.19
N LEU A 240 15.67 -2.47 9.82
CA LEU A 240 14.97 -3.55 10.55
C LEU A 240 15.43 -3.63 12.01
N HIS A 241 16.72 -3.42 12.29
CA HIS A 241 17.22 -3.38 13.67
C HIS A 241 16.58 -2.25 14.47
N THR A 242 16.54 -1.04 13.91
CA THR A 242 15.94 0.13 14.56
C THR A 242 14.44 -0.04 14.76
N LEU A 243 13.71 -0.50 13.73
CA LEU A 243 12.27 -0.73 13.82
C LEU A 243 11.94 -1.83 14.84
N ARG A 244 12.69 -2.93 14.87
CA ARG A 244 12.52 -4.00 15.86
C ARG A 244 12.81 -3.53 17.28
N ARG A 245 13.83 -2.69 17.46
CA ARG A 245 14.12 -2.07 18.76
C ARG A 245 12.98 -1.16 19.20
N ALA A 246 12.41 -0.37 18.30
CA ALA A 246 11.24 0.45 18.57
C ALA A 246 10.05 -0.43 18.96
N HIS A 247 9.80 -1.51 18.21
CA HIS A 247 8.74 -2.47 18.49
C HIS A 247 8.86 -3.10 19.89
N THR A 248 10.06 -3.54 20.29
CA THR A 248 10.27 -4.17 21.60
C THR A 248 10.22 -3.18 22.75
N ARG A 249 10.73 -1.96 22.56
CA ARG A 249 10.74 -0.92 23.62
C ARG A 249 9.40 -0.27 23.86
N ALA A 250 8.59 -0.14 22.83
CA ALA A 250 7.27 0.48 22.94
C ALA A 250 6.28 -0.39 23.73
N ALA A 251 6.55 -1.72 23.88
CA ALA A 251 5.68 -2.66 24.58
C ALA A 251 4.20 -2.47 24.16
N PHE A 252 3.96 -2.59 22.85
CA PHE A 252 2.63 -2.44 22.26
C PHE A 252 1.63 -3.40 22.90
N LEU A 253 0.41 -2.94 23.09
CA LEU A 253 -0.70 -3.68 23.70
C LEU A 253 -0.46 -4.11 25.17
N THR A 254 0.56 -3.56 25.82
CA THR A 254 0.77 -3.77 27.24
C THR A 254 0.04 -2.68 28.02
N PRO A 255 -0.81 -3.02 29.00
CA PRO A 255 -1.45 -2.02 29.87
C PRO A 255 -0.40 -1.15 30.56
N ILE A 256 -0.68 0.14 30.67
CA ILE A 256 0.16 1.06 31.45
C ILE A 256 -0.29 0.90 32.90
N GLU A 257 0.51 0.22 33.71
CA GLU A 257 0.32 0.19 35.16
C GLU A 257 1.07 1.39 35.76
N PHE A 258 0.34 2.32 36.32
CA PHE A 258 0.92 3.38 37.15
C PHE A 258 1.27 2.78 38.51
N ILE A 259 2.56 2.56 38.75
CA ILE A 259 3.01 2.22 40.10
C ILE A 259 2.95 3.50 40.92
N GLU A 260 1.93 3.63 41.77
CA GLU A 260 1.93 4.65 42.82
C GLU A 260 3.16 4.41 43.69
N ARG A 261 4.11 5.33 43.64
CA ARG A 261 5.19 5.34 44.62
C ARG A 261 4.55 5.63 45.98
N VAL A 262 4.37 4.59 46.80
CA VAL A 262 4.09 4.77 48.22
C VAL A 262 5.20 5.65 48.75
N LYS A 263 4.86 6.89 49.12
CA LYS A 263 5.74 7.79 49.85
C LYS A 263 6.05 7.10 51.17
N ALA A 264 7.30 6.64 51.33
CA ALA A 264 7.83 6.24 52.64
C ALA A 264 8.10 7.45 53.53
#